data_8265c8a45606339fa69b858dd5d0578f
#
_entry.id   8265c8a45606339fa69b858dd5d0578f
#
_cell.length_a   1.000
_cell.length_b   1.000
_cell.length_c   1.000
_cell.angle_alpha   90.00
_cell.angle_beta   90.00
_cell.angle_gamma   90.00
#
_symmetry.space_group_name_H-M   'P 1'
#
loop_
_entity.id
_entity.type
_entity.pdbx_description
1 polymer ?
#
loop_
_entity_poly.entity_id
_entity_poly.type
_entity_poly.pdbx_seq_one_letter_code
_entity_poly.pdbx_strand_id
1 'polypeptide(L)'
;MPEQSKAWIDDTTLRVMTYKSGPFIFQLGFELNQVQALLDRVNDSQNRFNKMPSLPLIIDQVQDKVLASSIYSTNTIEGGQFTEQETADILKQDPKTIQKSEEKRLTNLKESIEWVKKSSSKQLAPLSGKAFELSAMFQLHTLVSQNLAEQHNPAGQLRSNRPGQKTVVGNEAHGGIYRPPKCVEDIKYLIQAWVEWLNSPHIISQPAIVRACLAHYYFELIHPFWDGNGRTGRLIEMFILEQSGYRFSSSAIWKYYQTNIHEYFALFNQCRKQAARKEDNPNQMFIEFVLKGMFATIEYLHDQSNTLIHFLLYQTALNDAKFSRKISDRQFNLIHNLMRAIGENSKFLSKADLYRIPQIQALYSGKVERTFYRDIEKLIELDFLSEQDGLLIVGN
;
A
#
# COMPACT_ATOMS: atom_id res chain seq x y z
N MET A 1 11.28 43.23 7.90
CA MET A 1 10.91 41.92 7.29
C MET A 1 9.80 41.36 8.13
N PRO A 2 8.76 40.70 7.60
CA PRO A 2 7.74 40.12 8.43
C PRO A 2 8.38 39.05 9.33
N GLU A 3 8.10 39.15 10.60
CA GLU A 3 8.55 38.21 11.62
C GLU A 3 7.75 36.90 11.45
N GLN A 4 8.43 35.74 11.55
CA GLN A 4 7.77 34.45 11.54
C GLN A 4 6.92 34.34 12.81
N SER A 5 5.66 33.97 12.65
CA SER A 5 4.74 33.81 13.78
C SER A 5 3.75 32.66 13.52
N LYS A 6 3.20 32.13 14.59
CA LYS A 6 2.13 31.11 14.52
C LYS A 6 1.06 31.42 15.55
N ALA A 7 -0.19 31.14 15.20
CA ALA A 7 -1.34 31.32 16.06
C ALA A 7 -2.37 30.22 15.81
N TRP A 8 -2.88 29.62 16.85
CA TRP A 8 -4.08 28.80 16.81
C TRP A 8 -5.29 29.71 16.59
N ILE A 9 -6.06 29.42 15.52
CA ILE A 9 -7.33 30.12 15.23
C ILE A 9 -8.46 29.48 16.03
N ASP A 10 -8.42 28.15 16.10
CA ASP A 10 -9.28 27.30 16.91
C ASP A 10 -8.50 26.04 17.32
N ASP A 11 -9.15 25.08 17.98
CA ASP A 11 -8.54 23.87 18.49
C ASP A 11 -7.92 22.94 17.43
N THR A 12 -8.28 23.13 16.16
CA THR A 12 -7.90 22.26 15.05
C THR A 12 -7.14 22.99 13.94
N THR A 13 -7.09 24.33 14.00
CA THR A 13 -6.55 25.20 12.95
C THR A 13 -5.37 26.02 13.44
N LEU A 14 -4.19 25.74 12.90
CA LEU A 14 -2.95 26.48 13.17
C LEU A 14 -2.57 27.32 11.95
N ARG A 15 -2.54 28.62 12.09
CA ARG A 15 -2.04 29.58 11.09
C ARG A 15 -0.57 29.89 11.34
N VAL A 16 0.23 29.78 10.30
CA VAL A 16 1.67 30.05 10.33
C VAL A 16 2.00 31.15 9.33
N MET A 17 2.63 32.22 9.78
CA MET A 17 3.18 33.27 8.93
C MET A 17 4.66 32.98 8.68
N THR A 18 5.02 32.74 7.42
CA THR A 18 6.38 32.46 7.02
C THR A 18 7.13 33.74 6.64
N TYR A 19 8.43 33.66 6.56
CA TYR A 19 9.28 34.78 6.22
C TYR A 19 9.12 35.25 4.77
N LYS A 20 9.09 34.30 3.80
CA LYS A 20 9.06 34.61 2.35
C LYS A 20 7.92 33.95 1.58
N SER A 21 7.32 32.90 2.13
CA SER A 21 6.35 32.08 1.40
C SER A 21 4.89 32.49 1.63
N GLY A 22 4.65 33.41 2.55
CA GLY A 22 3.29 33.88 2.91
C GLY A 22 2.65 33.00 4.00
N PRO A 23 1.35 33.15 4.22
CA PRO A 23 0.63 32.38 5.23
C PRO A 23 0.48 30.92 4.80
N PHE A 24 0.58 30.01 5.79
CA PHE A 24 0.30 28.59 5.66
C PHE A 24 -0.69 28.18 6.76
N ILE A 25 -1.68 27.35 6.44
CA ILE A 25 -2.71 26.94 7.39
C ILE A 25 -2.75 25.43 7.46
N PHE A 26 -2.61 24.88 8.67
CA PHE A 26 -2.90 23.51 9.01
C PHE A 26 -4.29 23.46 9.63
N GLN A 27 -5.19 22.63 9.09
CA GLN A 27 -6.57 22.51 9.56
C GLN A 27 -7.12 21.11 9.29
N LEU A 28 -8.08 20.67 10.06
CA LEU A 28 -8.81 19.42 9.76
C LEU A 28 -9.57 19.56 8.44
N GLY A 29 -10.37 20.60 8.31
CA GLY A 29 -11.06 21.00 7.08
C GLY A 29 -11.94 19.88 6.48
N PHE A 30 -12.69 19.16 7.34
CA PHE A 30 -13.65 18.14 6.93
C PHE A 30 -14.79 18.05 7.96
N GLU A 31 -15.89 17.45 7.56
CA GLU A 31 -17.06 17.23 8.37
C GLU A 31 -17.20 15.74 8.71
N LEU A 32 -17.04 15.42 10.01
CA LEU A 32 -17.02 14.02 10.46
C LEU A 32 -18.30 13.26 10.09
N ASN A 33 -19.47 13.91 10.21
CA ASN A 33 -20.75 13.29 9.91
C ASN A 33 -20.85 12.78 8.47
N GLN A 34 -20.19 13.45 7.51
CA GLN A 34 -20.20 13.05 6.10
C GLN A 34 -19.37 11.79 5.82
N VAL A 35 -18.37 11.52 6.65
CA VAL A 35 -17.46 10.37 6.47
C VAL A 35 -17.66 9.28 7.52
N GLN A 36 -18.51 9.50 8.55
CA GLN A 36 -18.66 8.57 9.68
C GLN A 36 -19.02 7.16 9.23
N ALA A 37 -20.00 7.00 8.37
CA ALA A 37 -20.42 5.69 7.88
C ALA A 37 -19.27 4.95 7.13
N LEU A 38 -18.43 5.68 6.42
CA LEU A 38 -17.28 5.10 5.71
C LEU A 38 -16.14 4.77 6.68
N LEU A 39 -15.90 5.60 7.70
CA LEU A 39 -14.98 5.34 8.79
C LEU A 39 -15.37 4.06 9.56
N ASP A 40 -16.64 3.91 9.89
CA ASP A 40 -17.14 2.72 10.60
C ASP A 40 -16.90 1.45 9.76
N ARG A 41 -17.21 1.50 8.46
CA ARG A 41 -16.94 0.39 7.54
C ARG A 41 -15.45 0.03 7.47
N VAL A 42 -14.56 1.02 7.39
CA VAL A 42 -13.11 0.81 7.39
C VAL A 42 -12.65 0.15 8.68
N ASN A 43 -13.09 0.68 9.82
CA ASN A 43 -12.72 0.15 11.14
C ASN A 43 -13.24 -1.28 11.35
N ASP A 44 -14.48 -1.56 10.97
CA ASP A 44 -15.07 -2.89 11.08
C ASP A 44 -14.35 -3.90 10.18
N SER A 45 -14.05 -3.51 8.94
CA SER A 45 -13.30 -4.34 8.01
C SER A 45 -11.88 -4.61 8.52
N GLN A 46 -11.16 -3.60 8.99
CA GLN A 46 -9.82 -3.76 9.58
C GLN A 46 -9.85 -4.64 10.84
N ASN A 47 -10.84 -4.47 11.71
CA ASN A 47 -10.99 -5.30 12.91
C ASN A 47 -11.26 -6.75 12.56
N ARG A 48 -12.08 -7.04 11.53
CA ARG A 48 -12.29 -8.40 11.03
C ARG A 48 -10.98 -8.97 10.46
N PHE A 49 -10.24 -8.18 9.67
CA PHE A 49 -8.96 -8.61 9.11
C PHE A 49 -7.94 -8.95 10.20
N ASN A 50 -7.83 -8.11 11.22
CA ASN A 50 -6.91 -8.36 12.35
C ASN A 50 -7.28 -9.60 13.19
N LYS A 51 -8.53 -10.05 13.14
CA LYS A 51 -9.03 -11.25 13.84
C LYS A 51 -8.96 -12.52 13.00
N MET A 52 -8.57 -12.44 11.74
CA MET A 52 -8.42 -13.64 10.90
C MET A 52 -7.41 -14.62 11.51
N PRO A 53 -7.68 -15.95 11.42
CA PRO A 53 -6.73 -16.95 11.88
C PRO A 53 -5.37 -16.76 11.20
N SER A 54 -4.37 -16.48 12.01
CA SER A 54 -3.02 -16.19 11.52
C SER A 54 -2.17 -17.46 11.54
N LEU A 55 -2.33 -18.31 10.53
CA LEU A 55 -1.34 -19.36 10.26
C LEU A 55 -0.06 -18.68 9.76
N PRO A 56 1.12 -18.96 10.37
CA PRO A 56 2.38 -18.29 10.01
C PRO A 56 2.65 -18.31 8.49
N LEU A 57 2.41 -19.43 7.84
CA LEU A 57 2.61 -19.57 6.39
C LEU A 57 1.74 -18.61 5.57
N ILE A 58 0.50 -18.35 6.00
CA ILE A 58 -0.41 -17.42 5.31
C ILE A 58 0.07 -15.99 5.51
N ILE A 59 0.46 -15.66 6.75
CA ILE A 59 0.98 -14.33 7.08
C ILE A 59 2.20 -14.01 6.23
N ASP A 60 3.16 -14.92 6.16
CA ASP A 60 4.41 -14.72 5.41
C ASP A 60 4.13 -14.51 3.92
N GLN A 61 3.28 -15.34 3.31
CA GLN A 61 2.94 -15.21 1.88
C GLN A 61 2.17 -13.93 1.56
N VAL A 62 1.19 -13.55 2.40
CA VAL A 62 0.46 -12.28 2.25
C VAL A 62 1.41 -11.10 2.44
N GLN A 63 2.30 -11.17 3.43
CA GLN A 63 3.27 -10.12 3.72
C GLN A 63 4.22 -9.88 2.56
N ASP A 64 4.79 -10.93 1.99
CA ASP A 64 5.73 -10.83 0.86
C ASP A 64 5.05 -10.25 -0.38
N LYS A 65 3.82 -10.70 -0.67
CA LYS A 65 3.03 -10.20 -1.79
C LYS A 65 2.65 -8.73 -1.60
N VAL A 66 2.18 -8.35 -0.41
CA VAL A 66 1.84 -6.95 -0.07
C VAL A 66 3.09 -6.08 -0.15
N LEU A 67 4.23 -6.54 0.36
CA LEU A 67 5.48 -5.78 0.32
C LEU A 67 5.91 -5.48 -1.12
N ALA A 68 5.95 -6.49 -1.98
CA ALA A 68 6.34 -6.31 -3.39
C ALA A 68 5.37 -5.38 -4.13
N SER A 69 4.06 -5.59 -3.97
CA SER A 69 3.02 -4.76 -4.59
C SER A 69 3.04 -3.31 -4.09
N SER A 70 3.26 -3.09 -2.80
CA SER A 70 3.38 -1.75 -2.21
C SER A 70 4.61 -1.01 -2.74
N ILE A 71 5.77 -1.67 -2.79
CA ILE A 71 7.01 -1.08 -3.31
C ILE A 71 6.87 -0.77 -4.80
N TYR A 72 6.34 -1.70 -5.59
CA TYR A 72 6.02 -1.48 -6.99
C TYR A 72 5.13 -0.25 -7.16
N SER A 73 4.03 -0.18 -6.41
CA SER A 73 3.05 0.89 -6.53
C SER A 73 3.64 2.26 -6.20
N THR A 74 4.31 2.39 -5.05
CA THR A 74 4.92 3.68 -4.67
C THR A 74 6.06 4.10 -5.60
N ASN A 75 6.83 3.15 -6.15
CA ASN A 75 7.87 3.43 -7.13
C ASN A 75 7.27 3.88 -8.48
N THR A 76 6.19 3.25 -8.93
CA THR A 76 5.48 3.60 -10.17
C THR A 76 4.83 4.99 -10.08
N ILE A 77 4.25 5.36 -8.94
CA ILE A 77 3.73 6.72 -8.69
C ILE A 77 4.82 7.79 -8.93
N GLU A 78 6.06 7.48 -8.58
CA GLU A 78 7.23 8.37 -8.78
C GLU A 78 7.92 8.18 -10.13
N GLY A 79 7.27 7.51 -11.10
CA GLY A 79 7.78 7.34 -12.46
C GLY A 79 8.73 6.15 -12.67
N GLY A 80 8.81 5.24 -11.72
CA GLY A 80 9.58 3.99 -11.86
C GLY A 80 9.03 3.10 -12.97
N GLN A 81 9.91 2.40 -13.68
CA GLN A 81 9.58 1.65 -14.90
C GLN A 81 9.53 0.12 -14.70
N PHE A 82 9.79 -0.38 -13.50
CA PHE A 82 9.72 -1.81 -13.21
C PHE A 82 8.28 -2.34 -13.25
N THR A 83 8.12 -3.58 -13.65
CA THR A 83 6.88 -4.35 -13.42
C THR A 83 6.81 -4.84 -11.97
N GLU A 84 5.63 -5.28 -11.55
CA GLU A 84 5.44 -5.86 -10.21
C GLU A 84 6.28 -7.14 -10.03
N GLN A 85 6.41 -7.96 -11.09
CA GLN A 85 7.24 -9.17 -11.07
C GLN A 85 8.73 -8.85 -10.95
N GLU A 86 9.25 -7.92 -11.75
CA GLU A 86 10.64 -7.48 -11.68
C GLU A 86 10.96 -6.89 -10.30
N THR A 87 10.03 -6.11 -9.74
CA THR A 87 10.15 -5.60 -8.37
C THR A 87 10.30 -6.73 -7.36
N ALA A 88 9.42 -7.75 -7.42
CA ALA A 88 9.48 -8.91 -6.54
C ALA A 88 10.79 -9.68 -6.67
N ASP A 89 11.32 -9.82 -7.89
CA ASP A 89 12.57 -10.55 -8.14
C ASP A 89 13.81 -9.76 -7.66
N ILE A 90 13.81 -8.43 -7.80
CA ILE A 90 14.88 -7.57 -7.25
C ILE A 90 14.90 -7.63 -5.72
N LEU A 91 13.72 -7.62 -5.08
CA LEU A 91 13.60 -7.66 -3.61
C LEU A 91 14.09 -8.97 -2.97
N LYS A 92 14.27 -10.05 -3.76
CA LYS A 92 14.85 -11.34 -3.31
C LYS A 92 16.37 -11.36 -3.39
N GLN A 93 17.01 -10.42 -4.12
CA GLN A 93 18.46 -10.36 -4.28
C GLN A 93 19.13 -9.84 -3.00
N ASP A 94 20.41 -10.17 -2.82
CA ASP A 94 21.22 -9.54 -1.76
C ASP A 94 21.41 -8.05 -2.10
N PRO A 95 20.95 -7.11 -1.24
CA PRO A 95 21.08 -5.67 -1.47
C PRO A 95 22.51 -5.20 -1.77
N LYS A 96 23.52 -5.92 -1.28
CA LYS A 96 24.94 -5.62 -1.51
C LYS A 96 25.38 -5.85 -2.96
N THR A 97 24.67 -6.67 -3.70
CA THR A 97 24.96 -6.97 -5.11
C THR A 97 24.35 -5.97 -6.08
N ILE A 98 23.37 -5.19 -5.61
CA ILE A 98 22.63 -4.23 -6.42
C ILE A 98 23.46 -2.96 -6.64
N GLN A 99 23.74 -2.63 -7.91
CA GLN A 99 24.55 -1.48 -8.29
C GLN A 99 23.73 -0.31 -8.86
N LYS A 100 22.65 -0.60 -9.60
CA LYS A 100 21.86 0.42 -10.28
C LYS A 100 21.00 1.23 -9.30
N SER A 101 21.02 2.55 -9.44
CA SER A 101 20.26 3.47 -8.58
C SER A 101 18.77 3.19 -8.58
N GLU A 102 18.18 2.82 -9.72
CA GLU A 102 16.76 2.49 -9.84
C GLU A 102 16.38 1.23 -9.02
N GLU A 103 17.24 0.20 -9.06
CA GLU A 103 17.05 -1.02 -8.25
C GLU A 103 17.30 -0.74 -6.75
N LYS A 104 18.29 0.12 -6.41
CA LYS A 104 18.53 0.57 -5.03
C LYS A 104 17.34 1.32 -4.43
N ARG A 105 16.58 2.06 -5.24
CA ARG A 105 15.34 2.69 -4.77
C ARG A 105 14.34 1.69 -4.22
N LEU A 106 14.23 0.50 -4.83
CA LEU A 106 13.33 -0.55 -4.37
C LEU A 106 13.79 -1.15 -3.04
N THR A 107 15.09 -1.42 -2.88
CA THR A 107 15.65 -1.93 -1.61
C THR A 107 15.59 -0.90 -0.50
N ASN A 108 15.82 0.38 -0.80
CA ASN A 108 15.64 1.48 0.14
C ASN A 108 14.20 1.58 0.66
N LEU A 109 13.22 1.39 -0.22
CA LEU A 109 11.80 1.33 0.15
C LEU A 109 11.50 0.13 1.05
N LYS A 110 12.08 -1.05 0.76
CA LYS A 110 11.98 -2.23 1.62
C LYS A 110 12.51 -1.93 3.02
N GLU A 111 13.73 -1.40 3.13
CA GLU A 111 14.34 -1.03 4.40
C GLU A 111 13.49 0.01 5.16
N SER A 112 12.91 0.97 4.44
CA SER A 112 12.03 1.99 5.03
C SER A 112 10.75 1.37 5.62
N ILE A 113 10.11 0.46 4.90
CA ILE A 113 8.92 -0.28 5.35
C ILE A 113 9.24 -1.15 6.57
N GLU A 114 10.37 -1.87 6.54
CA GLU A 114 10.83 -2.68 7.66
C GLU A 114 11.13 -1.84 8.89
N TRP A 115 11.75 -0.67 8.72
CA TRP A 115 11.98 0.28 9.79
C TRP A 115 10.66 0.77 10.41
N VAL A 116 9.67 1.13 9.58
CA VAL A 116 8.33 1.53 10.05
C VAL A 116 7.71 0.42 10.89
N LYS A 117 7.65 -0.80 10.38
CA LYS A 117 7.07 -1.96 11.10
C LYS A 117 7.77 -2.22 12.43
N LYS A 118 9.11 -2.20 12.45
CA LYS A 118 9.91 -2.41 13.67
C LYS A 118 9.73 -1.30 14.70
N SER A 119 9.66 -0.05 14.26
CA SER A 119 9.49 1.12 15.13
C SER A 119 8.07 1.18 15.70
N SER A 120 7.06 0.79 14.92
CA SER A 120 5.66 0.72 15.36
C SER A 120 5.41 -0.41 16.37
N SER A 121 6.04 -1.59 16.18
CA SER A 121 5.84 -2.76 17.05
C SER A 121 6.40 -2.59 18.46
N LYS A 122 7.46 -1.80 18.64
CA LYS A 122 8.05 -1.54 19.97
C LYS A 122 7.18 -0.67 20.87
N GLN A 123 6.13 -0.09 20.32
CA GLN A 123 5.32 0.93 20.97
C GLN A 123 3.83 0.57 20.99
N LEU A 124 3.45 -0.68 21.08
CA LEU A 124 2.05 -1.11 21.24
C LEU A 124 1.47 -0.57 22.56
N ALA A 125 1.06 0.69 22.56
CA ALA A 125 0.16 1.26 23.55
C ALA A 125 -1.24 1.38 22.94
N PRO A 126 -2.31 1.36 23.76
CA PRO A 126 -3.67 1.38 23.25
C PRO A 126 -3.94 2.62 22.40
N LEU A 127 -4.85 2.50 21.47
CA LEU A 127 -5.52 3.41 20.51
C LEU A 127 -5.46 4.95 20.71
N SER A 128 -4.82 5.48 21.74
CA SER A 128 -4.54 6.91 21.90
C SER A 128 -3.34 7.27 21.05
N GLY A 129 -3.57 8.10 20.05
CA GLY A 129 -2.59 8.53 19.06
C GLY A 129 -1.25 8.92 19.68
N LYS A 130 -0.18 8.24 19.25
CA LYS A 130 1.17 8.56 19.66
C LYS A 130 1.67 9.81 18.95
N ALA A 131 2.50 10.58 19.66
CA ALA A 131 3.17 11.72 19.07
C ALA A 131 4.02 11.28 17.87
N PHE A 132 3.95 12.04 16.78
CA PHE A 132 4.81 11.91 15.64
C PHE A 132 6.10 12.71 15.90
N GLU A 133 7.24 12.07 15.77
CA GLU A 133 8.53 12.72 16.02
C GLU A 133 9.16 13.23 14.73
N LEU A 134 9.70 14.43 14.78
CA LEU A 134 10.42 15.04 13.67
C LEU A 134 11.60 14.16 13.20
N SER A 135 12.26 13.48 14.12
CA SER A 135 13.34 12.52 13.86
C SER A 135 12.90 11.39 12.91
N ALA A 136 11.67 10.91 13.04
CA ALA A 136 11.12 9.87 12.18
C ALA A 136 11.01 10.35 10.72
N MET A 137 10.57 11.58 10.47
CA MET A 137 10.52 12.16 9.11
C MET A 137 11.90 12.18 8.46
N PHE A 138 12.94 12.66 9.17
CA PHE A 138 14.30 12.70 8.64
C PHE A 138 14.87 11.30 8.41
N GLN A 139 14.60 10.36 9.32
CA GLN A 139 15.02 8.98 9.18
C GLN A 139 14.39 8.32 7.95
N LEU A 140 13.09 8.51 7.74
CA LEU A 140 12.39 7.96 6.57
C LEU A 140 12.96 8.52 5.27
N HIS A 141 13.18 9.83 5.18
CA HIS A 141 13.81 10.41 3.99
C HIS A 141 15.25 9.91 3.80
N THR A 142 16.02 9.74 4.88
CA THR A 142 17.38 9.19 4.81
C THR A 142 17.36 7.78 4.21
N LEU A 143 16.47 6.91 4.69
CA LEU A 143 16.33 5.55 4.17
C LEU A 143 15.91 5.53 2.70
N VAL A 144 14.96 6.38 2.30
CA VAL A 144 14.48 6.47 0.91
C VAL A 144 15.58 6.93 -0.04
N SER A 145 16.48 7.82 0.40
CA SER A 145 17.43 8.53 -0.46
C SER A 145 18.88 8.05 -0.35
N GLN A 146 19.18 7.15 0.61
CA GLN A 146 20.56 6.69 0.84
C GLN A 146 21.13 5.93 -0.37
N ASN A 147 22.45 6.05 -0.57
CA ASN A 147 23.20 5.33 -1.59
C ASN A 147 22.72 5.53 -3.04
N LEU A 148 21.93 6.57 -3.29
CA LEU A 148 21.55 6.98 -4.64
C LEU A 148 22.61 7.95 -5.20
N ALA A 149 22.86 7.91 -6.52
CA ALA A 149 23.89 8.72 -7.17
C ALA A 149 23.54 10.21 -7.30
N GLU A 150 22.49 10.69 -6.66
CA GLU A 150 21.95 12.05 -6.78
C GLU A 150 22.68 13.04 -5.85
N GLN A 151 23.77 13.63 -6.34
CA GLN A 151 24.61 14.58 -5.57
C GLN A 151 23.84 15.82 -5.05
N HIS A 152 22.72 16.18 -5.66
CA HIS A 152 21.92 17.37 -5.29
C HIS A 152 20.75 17.05 -4.34
N ASN A 153 20.55 15.79 -3.98
CA ASN A 153 19.54 15.35 -3.01
C ASN A 153 20.21 14.61 -1.84
N PRO A 154 20.92 15.29 -0.94
CA PRO A 154 21.55 14.62 0.21
C PRO A 154 20.51 14.01 1.12
N ALA A 155 20.70 12.74 1.48
CA ALA A 155 19.80 11.99 2.34
C ALA A 155 19.55 12.70 3.69
N GLY A 156 18.29 12.87 4.07
CA GLY A 156 17.90 13.51 5.32
C GLY A 156 18.14 15.03 5.38
N GLN A 157 18.47 15.71 4.28
CA GLN A 157 18.72 17.14 4.28
C GLN A 157 17.60 17.92 3.59
N LEU A 158 17.16 19.00 4.24
CA LEU A 158 16.16 19.90 3.67
C LEU A 158 16.70 20.61 2.45
N ARG A 159 15.85 20.82 1.44
CA ARG A 159 16.21 21.61 0.27
C ARG A 159 16.48 23.06 0.63
N SER A 160 17.44 23.63 -0.05
CA SER A 160 17.80 25.05 0.03
C SER A 160 17.84 25.64 -1.35
N ASN A 161 16.81 26.38 -1.72
CA ASN A 161 16.73 27.01 -3.03
C ASN A 161 17.73 28.17 -3.11
N ARG A 162 18.53 28.19 -4.17
CA ARG A 162 19.40 29.34 -4.47
C ARG A 162 18.54 30.56 -4.87
N PRO A 163 19.05 31.80 -4.73
CA PRO A 163 18.35 32.97 -5.24
C PRO A 163 17.91 32.79 -6.70
N GLY A 164 16.63 33.03 -6.98
CA GLY A 164 16.04 32.84 -8.32
C GLY A 164 15.58 31.40 -8.64
N GLN A 165 16.01 30.40 -7.93
CA GLN A 165 15.56 29.01 -8.10
C GLN A 165 14.16 28.81 -7.50
N LYS A 166 13.26 28.17 -8.26
CA LYS A 166 11.88 27.88 -7.85
C LYS A 166 11.65 26.37 -7.91
N THR A 167 11.20 25.79 -6.81
CA THR A 167 10.64 24.45 -6.79
C THR A 167 9.20 24.51 -7.30
N VAL A 168 8.83 23.53 -8.13
CA VAL A 168 7.50 23.41 -8.73
C VAL A 168 7.04 21.97 -8.54
N VAL A 169 5.80 21.78 -8.11
CA VAL A 169 5.17 20.47 -7.89
C VAL A 169 3.88 20.41 -8.68
N GLY A 170 3.59 19.24 -9.27
CA GLY A 170 2.40 19.03 -10.10
C GLY A 170 2.58 19.47 -11.54
N ASN A 171 1.52 19.29 -12.31
CA ASN A 171 1.42 19.67 -13.72
C ASN A 171 -0.03 19.98 -14.09
N GLU A 172 -0.26 20.47 -15.30
CA GLU A 172 -1.62 20.85 -15.78
C GLU A 172 -2.59 19.64 -15.83
N ALA A 173 -2.08 18.44 -16.15
CA ALA A 173 -2.93 17.24 -16.21
C ALA A 173 -3.48 16.82 -14.82
N HIS A 174 -2.82 17.25 -13.75
CA HIS A 174 -3.21 16.96 -12.37
C HIS A 174 -3.71 18.22 -11.62
N GLY A 175 -4.46 19.05 -12.31
CA GLY A 175 -5.13 20.21 -11.70
C GLY A 175 -4.25 21.45 -11.50
N GLY A 176 -3.05 21.48 -12.08
CA GLY A 176 -2.16 22.64 -12.14
C GLY A 176 -0.90 22.54 -11.30
N ILE A 177 -0.15 23.63 -11.31
CA ILE A 177 1.16 23.75 -10.68
C ILE A 177 1.00 24.34 -9.26
N TYR A 178 1.75 23.78 -8.32
CA TYR A 178 1.92 24.30 -6.97
C TYR A 178 3.38 24.75 -6.75
N ARG A 179 3.55 25.84 -6.03
CA ARG A 179 4.86 26.33 -5.62
C ARG A 179 5.00 26.21 -4.10
N PRO A 180 5.75 25.23 -3.60
CA PRO A 180 5.98 25.02 -2.18
C PRO A 180 6.84 26.14 -1.58
N PRO A 181 7.05 26.15 -0.24
CA PRO A 181 7.83 27.17 0.47
C PRO A 181 9.17 27.48 -0.19
N LYS A 182 9.56 28.77 -0.21
CA LYS A 182 10.62 29.31 -1.08
C LYS A 182 12.04 29.17 -0.51
N CYS A 183 12.18 29.06 0.80
CA CYS A 183 13.48 29.04 1.46
C CYS A 183 13.53 28.03 2.62
N VAL A 184 14.73 27.64 2.99
CA VAL A 184 14.96 26.63 4.03
C VAL A 184 14.49 27.09 5.41
N GLU A 185 14.53 28.39 5.71
CA GLU A 185 14.04 28.97 6.97
C GLU A 185 12.53 28.77 7.10
N ASP A 186 11.77 29.02 6.02
CA ASP A 186 10.32 28.79 5.98
C ASP A 186 10.00 27.30 6.09
N ILE A 187 10.77 26.45 5.40
CA ILE A 187 10.61 24.99 5.46
C ILE A 187 10.80 24.48 6.89
N LYS A 188 11.90 24.87 7.55
CA LYS A 188 12.19 24.49 8.94
C LYS A 188 11.06 24.90 9.89
N TYR A 189 10.58 26.14 9.73
CA TYR A 189 9.51 26.66 10.58
C TYR A 189 8.19 25.94 10.37
N LEU A 190 7.84 25.66 9.10
CA LEU A 190 6.63 24.92 8.75
C LEU A 190 6.66 23.46 9.21
N ILE A 191 7.80 22.78 9.10
CA ILE A 191 7.93 21.40 9.59
C ILE A 191 7.74 21.34 11.11
N GLN A 192 8.31 22.28 11.86
CA GLN A 192 8.12 22.36 13.32
C GLN A 192 6.66 22.61 13.68
N ALA A 193 6.01 23.56 12.98
CA ALA A 193 4.60 23.85 13.16
C ALA A 193 3.69 22.67 12.76
N TRP A 194 4.03 21.95 11.70
CA TRP A 194 3.33 20.74 11.27
C TRP A 194 3.38 19.61 12.32
N VAL A 195 4.56 19.35 12.92
CA VAL A 195 4.70 18.38 13.99
C VAL A 195 3.92 18.81 15.23
N GLU A 196 3.97 20.11 15.61
CA GLU A 196 3.18 20.65 16.71
C GLU A 196 1.67 20.48 16.48
N TRP A 197 1.20 20.79 15.28
CA TRP A 197 -0.19 20.62 14.89
C TRP A 197 -0.62 19.14 14.95
N LEU A 198 0.17 18.23 14.34
CA LEU A 198 -0.11 16.79 14.36
C LEU A 198 -0.18 16.19 15.77
N ASN A 199 0.55 16.79 16.71
CA ASN A 199 0.66 16.31 18.10
C ASN A 199 -0.26 17.09 19.06
N SER A 200 -1.05 18.03 18.57
CA SER A 200 -2.03 18.70 19.42
C SER A 200 -3.12 17.72 19.88
N PRO A 201 -3.70 17.90 21.08
CA PRO A 201 -4.68 16.97 21.64
C PRO A 201 -5.86 16.69 20.70
N HIS A 202 -6.36 17.74 20.04
CA HIS A 202 -7.52 17.65 19.14
C HIS A 202 -7.20 16.89 17.85
N ILE A 203 -5.97 16.95 17.34
CA ILE A 203 -5.54 16.22 16.16
C ILE A 203 -5.20 14.77 16.52
N ILE A 204 -4.56 14.54 17.67
CA ILE A 204 -4.28 13.18 18.16
C ILE A 204 -5.57 12.38 18.41
N SER A 205 -6.65 13.04 18.86
CA SER A 205 -7.93 12.39 19.10
C SER A 205 -8.72 12.05 17.83
N GLN A 206 -8.31 12.54 16.67
CA GLN A 206 -8.96 12.20 15.41
C GLN A 206 -8.75 10.72 15.02
N PRO A 207 -9.65 10.14 14.21
CA PRO A 207 -9.43 8.80 13.65
C PRO A 207 -8.05 8.70 12.99
N ALA A 208 -7.32 7.63 13.29
CA ALA A 208 -5.92 7.48 12.86
C ALA A 208 -5.73 7.65 11.34
N ILE A 209 -6.69 7.17 10.56
CA ILE A 209 -6.65 7.31 9.10
C ILE A 209 -6.79 8.76 8.65
N VAL A 210 -7.62 9.57 9.31
CA VAL A 210 -7.75 11.01 9.04
C VAL A 210 -6.44 11.72 9.38
N ARG A 211 -5.88 11.44 10.56
CA ARG A 211 -4.61 12.01 10.98
C ARG A 211 -3.47 11.62 10.04
N ALA A 212 -3.41 10.37 9.62
CA ALA A 212 -2.37 9.86 8.72
C ALA A 212 -2.43 10.51 7.33
N CYS A 213 -3.62 10.58 6.73
CA CYS A 213 -3.78 11.18 5.41
C CYS A 213 -3.50 12.69 5.43
N LEU A 214 -3.90 13.42 6.49
CA LEU A 214 -3.59 14.84 6.61
C LEU A 214 -2.10 15.09 6.92
N ALA A 215 -1.43 14.19 7.65
CA ALA A 215 0.02 14.24 7.81
C ALA A 215 0.73 14.16 6.46
N HIS A 216 0.35 13.20 5.62
CA HIS A 216 0.84 13.05 4.27
C HIS A 216 0.52 14.27 3.39
N TYR A 217 -0.73 14.73 3.38
CA TYR A 217 -1.18 15.88 2.60
C TYR A 217 -0.37 17.15 2.89
N TYR A 218 -0.24 17.52 4.16
CA TYR A 218 0.51 18.73 4.52
C TYR A 218 2.02 18.59 4.33
N PHE A 219 2.56 17.38 4.53
CA PHE A 219 3.95 17.12 4.22
C PHE A 219 4.25 17.37 2.72
N GLU A 220 3.37 16.91 1.82
CA GLU A 220 3.49 17.16 0.38
C GLU A 220 3.35 18.65 0.04
N LEU A 221 2.52 19.41 0.73
CA LEU A 221 2.43 20.85 0.53
C LEU A 221 3.68 21.61 1.01
N ILE A 222 4.33 21.15 2.09
CA ILE A 222 5.61 21.73 2.53
C ILE A 222 6.73 21.34 1.55
N HIS A 223 6.70 20.11 1.06
CA HIS A 223 7.67 19.57 0.10
C HIS A 223 9.11 19.82 0.50
N PRO A 224 9.57 19.29 1.65
CA PRO A 224 10.78 19.76 2.33
C PRO A 224 12.10 19.33 1.69
N PHE A 225 12.09 18.33 0.83
CA PHE A 225 13.30 17.74 0.23
C PHE A 225 13.39 18.04 -1.27
N TRP A 226 14.55 17.78 -1.86
CA TRP A 226 14.74 17.95 -3.32
C TRP A 226 14.04 16.85 -4.13
N ASP A 227 14.13 15.60 -3.66
CA ASP A 227 13.46 14.42 -4.20
C ASP A 227 13.01 13.50 -3.07
N GLY A 228 12.18 12.52 -3.37
CA GLY A 228 11.70 11.53 -2.40
C GLY A 228 10.58 12.01 -1.49
N ASN A 229 10.01 13.20 -1.70
CA ASN A 229 8.89 13.69 -0.88
C ASN A 229 7.70 12.75 -0.95
N GLY A 230 7.20 12.37 -2.12
CA GLY A 230 6.05 11.48 -2.26
C GLY A 230 6.24 10.13 -1.56
N ARG A 231 7.41 9.51 -1.71
CA ARG A 231 7.75 8.25 -1.02
C ARG A 231 7.79 8.44 0.50
N THR A 232 8.41 9.53 0.96
CA THR A 232 8.48 9.86 2.39
C THR A 232 7.10 10.18 2.98
N GLY A 233 6.26 10.94 2.26
CA GLY A 233 4.89 11.27 2.69
C GLY A 233 4.03 10.03 2.87
N ARG A 234 4.07 9.09 1.93
CA ARG A 234 3.38 7.80 2.04
C ARG A 234 3.92 6.93 3.18
N LEU A 235 5.23 6.97 3.45
CA LEU A 235 5.82 6.28 4.61
C LEU A 235 5.44 6.93 5.94
N ILE A 236 5.28 8.25 6.01
CA ILE A 236 4.75 8.96 7.19
C ILE A 236 3.30 8.53 7.45
N GLU A 237 2.47 8.48 6.41
CA GLU A 237 1.11 7.96 6.49
C GLU A 237 1.10 6.53 7.01
N MET A 238 1.91 5.65 6.41
CA MET A 238 2.07 4.27 6.87
C MET A 238 2.50 4.19 8.34
N PHE A 239 3.44 5.01 8.78
CA PHE A 239 3.95 5.00 10.16
C PHE A 239 2.84 5.27 11.17
N ILE A 240 1.98 6.27 10.92
CA ILE A 240 0.85 6.61 11.79
C ILE A 240 -0.20 5.48 11.78
N LEU A 241 -0.48 4.90 10.62
CA LEU A 241 -1.44 3.80 10.48
C LEU A 241 -0.97 2.52 11.17
N GLU A 242 0.31 2.14 11.02
CA GLU A 242 0.89 0.95 11.69
C GLU A 242 0.81 1.07 13.22
N GLN A 243 1.10 2.25 13.78
CA GLN A 243 0.95 2.50 15.22
C GLN A 243 -0.49 2.36 15.71
N SER A 244 -1.46 2.46 14.81
CA SER A 244 -2.89 2.41 15.09
C SER A 244 -3.53 1.07 14.71
N GLY A 245 -2.73 0.06 14.35
CA GLY A 245 -3.21 -1.30 14.10
C GLY A 245 -3.66 -1.59 12.66
N TYR A 246 -3.41 -0.69 11.70
CA TYR A 246 -3.69 -0.92 10.28
C TYR A 246 -2.56 -1.74 9.62
N ARG A 247 -2.32 -2.94 10.17
CA ARG A 247 -1.29 -3.85 9.64
C ARG A 247 -1.64 -4.26 8.21
N PHE A 248 -0.62 -4.40 7.36
CA PHE A 248 -0.70 -4.72 5.95
C PHE A 248 -1.42 -3.65 5.10
N SER A 249 -2.60 -3.19 5.53
CA SER A 249 -3.38 -2.18 4.80
C SER A 249 -2.69 -0.82 4.74
N SER A 250 -1.85 -0.49 5.72
CA SER A 250 -1.08 0.75 5.80
C SER A 250 -0.18 1.03 4.59
N SER A 251 0.44 0.00 4.01
CA SER A 251 1.23 0.11 2.78
C SER A 251 0.49 -0.39 1.54
N ALA A 252 -0.44 -1.35 1.69
CA ALA A 252 -1.19 -1.89 0.57
C ALA A 252 -2.10 -0.84 -0.12
N ILE A 253 -2.51 0.21 0.61
CA ILE A 253 -3.29 1.34 0.06
C ILE A 253 -2.55 2.06 -1.09
N TRP A 254 -1.23 1.97 -1.18
CA TRP A 254 -0.45 2.59 -2.26
C TRP A 254 -0.81 2.02 -3.62
N LYS A 255 -1.32 0.79 -3.68
CA LYS A 255 -1.87 0.21 -4.93
C LYS A 255 -3.12 0.95 -5.37
N TYR A 256 -3.98 1.35 -4.44
CA TYR A 256 -5.15 2.17 -4.75
C TYR A 256 -4.73 3.56 -5.26
N TYR A 257 -3.74 4.20 -4.64
CA TYR A 257 -3.21 5.49 -5.12
C TYR A 257 -2.62 5.37 -6.52
N GLN A 258 -1.86 4.32 -6.80
CA GLN A 258 -1.28 4.06 -8.12
C GLN A 258 -2.35 3.79 -9.17
N THR A 259 -3.38 3.03 -8.85
CA THR A 259 -4.48 2.71 -9.76
C THR A 259 -5.33 3.96 -10.07
N ASN A 260 -5.47 4.87 -9.11
CA ASN A 260 -6.25 6.11 -9.23
C ASN A 260 -5.32 7.35 -9.27
N ILE A 261 -4.17 7.24 -9.94
CA ILE A 261 -3.06 8.20 -9.86
C ILE A 261 -3.46 9.62 -10.27
N HIS A 262 -4.32 9.78 -11.27
CA HIS A 262 -4.78 11.10 -11.73
C HIS A 262 -5.64 11.80 -10.68
N GLU A 263 -6.56 11.09 -10.04
CA GLU A 263 -7.38 11.60 -8.95
C GLU A 263 -6.52 11.92 -7.74
N TYR A 264 -5.63 11.00 -7.35
CA TYR A 264 -4.71 11.16 -6.24
C TYR A 264 -3.89 12.46 -6.35
N PHE A 265 -3.27 12.73 -7.48
CA PHE A 265 -2.51 13.97 -7.68
C PHE A 265 -3.40 15.21 -7.81
N ALA A 266 -4.57 15.10 -8.45
CA ALA A 266 -5.49 16.23 -8.60
C ALA A 266 -6.02 16.73 -7.26
N LEU A 267 -6.26 15.83 -6.30
CA LEU A 267 -6.81 16.15 -4.99
C LEU A 267 -5.90 17.08 -4.17
N PHE A 268 -4.57 16.94 -4.26
CA PHE A 268 -3.65 17.87 -3.60
C PHE A 268 -3.89 19.32 -4.04
N ASN A 269 -4.06 19.54 -5.35
CA ASN A 269 -4.31 20.87 -5.89
C ASN A 269 -5.75 21.36 -5.61
N GLN A 270 -6.74 20.48 -5.67
CA GLN A 270 -8.15 20.82 -5.41
C GLN A 270 -8.33 21.27 -3.96
N CYS A 271 -7.90 20.47 -2.99
CA CYS A 271 -7.99 20.79 -1.57
C CYS A 271 -7.22 22.08 -1.24
N ARG A 272 -6.02 22.26 -1.77
CA ARG A 272 -5.25 23.50 -1.61
C ARG A 272 -5.97 24.73 -2.17
N LYS A 273 -6.62 24.61 -3.35
CA LYS A 273 -7.40 25.70 -3.95
C LYS A 273 -8.64 26.03 -3.13
N GLN A 274 -9.34 25.01 -2.60
CA GLN A 274 -10.48 25.20 -1.71
C GLN A 274 -10.06 25.92 -0.42
N ALA A 275 -8.97 25.50 0.21
CA ALA A 275 -8.40 26.20 1.37
C ALA A 275 -8.03 27.66 1.06
N ALA A 276 -7.45 27.95 -0.11
CA ALA A 276 -7.12 29.31 -0.53
C ALA A 276 -8.36 30.18 -0.74
N ARG A 277 -9.51 29.58 -1.11
CA ARG A 277 -10.82 30.27 -1.23
C ARG A 277 -11.56 30.36 0.10
N LYS A 278 -11.00 29.82 1.19
CA LYS A 278 -11.60 29.76 2.52
C LYS A 278 -12.92 28.96 2.53
N GLU A 279 -13.01 27.90 1.75
CA GLU A 279 -14.13 26.95 1.82
C GLU A 279 -14.11 26.23 3.18
N ASP A 280 -15.27 25.87 3.70
CA ASP A 280 -15.42 25.35 5.07
C ASP A 280 -14.72 23.99 5.26
N ASN A 281 -14.77 23.08 4.26
CA ASN A 281 -14.26 21.72 4.35
C ASN A 281 -13.28 21.39 3.23
N PRO A 282 -12.13 22.09 3.12
CA PRO A 282 -11.24 21.98 1.97
C PRO A 282 -10.53 20.63 1.84
N ASN A 283 -10.44 19.82 2.90
CA ASN A 283 -9.78 18.52 2.91
C ASN A 283 -10.76 17.35 2.75
N GLN A 284 -12.06 17.62 2.70
CA GLN A 284 -13.13 16.61 2.64
C GLN A 284 -12.87 15.57 1.54
N MET A 285 -12.63 16.03 0.31
CA MET A 285 -12.44 15.16 -0.85
C MET A 285 -11.22 14.24 -0.70
N PHE A 286 -10.12 14.74 -0.14
CA PHE A 286 -8.91 13.95 0.06
C PHE A 286 -9.14 12.86 1.11
N ILE A 287 -9.80 13.20 2.22
CA ILE A 287 -10.14 12.25 3.29
C ILE A 287 -11.10 11.16 2.76
N GLU A 288 -12.13 11.54 2.02
CA GLU A 288 -13.05 10.56 1.40
C GLU A 288 -12.34 9.61 0.43
N PHE A 289 -11.44 10.13 -0.39
CA PHE A 289 -10.64 9.33 -1.31
C PHE A 289 -9.79 8.29 -0.57
N VAL A 290 -9.08 8.71 0.49
CA VAL A 290 -8.26 7.81 1.30
C VAL A 290 -9.11 6.77 2.02
N LEU A 291 -10.27 7.16 2.57
CA LEU A 291 -11.17 6.21 3.24
C LEU A 291 -11.75 5.18 2.26
N LYS A 292 -12.17 5.59 1.07
CA LYS A 292 -12.62 4.67 0.00
C LYS A 292 -11.50 3.69 -0.40
N GLY A 293 -10.30 4.23 -0.57
CA GLY A 293 -9.11 3.44 -0.89
C GLY A 293 -8.75 2.44 0.19
N MET A 294 -8.80 2.85 1.46
CA MET A 294 -8.52 1.97 2.59
C MET A 294 -9.55 0.85 2.70
N PHE A 295 -10.84 1.16 2.57
CA PHE A 295 -11.89 0.14 2.58
C PHE A 295 -11.68 -0.89 1.46
N ALA A 296 -11.50 -0.44 0.22
CA ALA A 296 -11.25 -1.32 -0.92
C ALA A 296 -9.97 -2.17 -0.74
N THR A 297 -8.93 -1.59 -0.17
CA THR A 297 -7.67 -2.28 0.12
C THR A 297 -7.84 -3.39 1.15
N ILE A 298 -8.58 -3.12 2.24
CA ILE A 298 -8.79 -4.12 3.30
C ILE A 298 -9.66 -5.27 2.78
N GLU A 299 -10.73 -4.99 2.02
CA GLU A 299 -11.56 -6.04 1.41
C GLU A 299 -10.73 -6.90 0.43
N TYR A 300 -9.87 -6.28 -0.38
CA TYR A 300 -8.93 -7.01 -1.24
C TYR A 300 -7.99 -7.94 -0.43
N LEU A 301 -7.46 -7.45 0.69
CA LEU A 301 -6.61 -8.27 1.57
C LEU A 301 -7.38 -9.45 2.20
N HIS A 302 -8.65 -9.25 2.55
CA HIS A 302 -9.55 -10.32 2.99
C HIS A 302 -9.69 -11.40 1.92
N ASP A 303 -10.01 -11.00 0.70
CA ASP A 303 -10.20 -11.93 -0.42
C ASP A 303 -8.93 -12.72 -0.74
N GLN A 304 -7.76 -12.04 -0.75
CA GLN A 304 -6.48 -12.71 -0.96
C GLN A 304 -6.15 -13.72 0.15
N SER A 305 -6.42 -13.35 1.40
CA SER A 305 -6.17 -14.24 2.54
C SER A 305 -7.13 -15.44 2.54
N ASN A 306 -8.41 -15.22 2.26
CA ASN A 306 -9.40 -16.28 2.15
C ASN A 306 -9.05 -17.26 1.02
N THR A 307 -8.68 -16.74 -0.16
CA THR A 307 -8.26 -17.57 -1.29
C THR A 307 -7.08 -18.48 -0.91
N LEU A 308 -6.10 -17.94 -0.18
CA LEU A 308 -4.96 -18.72 0.28
C LEU A 308 -5.36 -19.77 1.34
N ILE A 309 -6.24 -19.42 2.26
CA ILE A 309 -6.77 -20.37 3.25
C ILE A 309 -7.49 -21.51 2.55
N HIS A 310 -8.40 -21.22 1.63
CA HIS A 310 -9.12 -22.24 0.86
C HIS A 310 -8.16 -23.14 0.09
N PHE A 311 -7.16 -22.56 -0.56
CA PHE A 311 -6.13 -23.32 -1.26
C PHE A 311 -5.38 -24.30 -0.35
N LEU A 312 -4.96 -23.87 0.85
CA LEU A 312 -4.26 -24.72 1.80
C LEU A 312 -5.16 -25.81 2.38
N LEU A 313 -6.42 -25.50 2.68
CA LEU A 313 -7.40 -26.50 3.11
C LEU A 313 -7.63 -27.56 2.02
N TYR A 314 -7.78 -27.11 0.78
CA TYR A 314 -7.93 -28.02 -0.36
C TYR A 314 -6.70 -28.93 -0.52
N GLN A 315 -5.49 -28.38 -0.45
CA GLN A 315 -4.24 -29.15 -0.52
C GLN A 315 -4.16 -30.20 0.60
N THR A 316 -4.57 -29.84 1.81
CA THR A 316 -4.60 -30.74 2.95
C THR A 316 -5.59 -31.88 2.72
N ALA A 317 -6.81 -31.57 2.29
CA ALA A 317 -7.84 -32.58 1.97
C ALA A 317 -7.40 -33.52 0.85
N LEU A 318 -6.74 -33.01 -0.18
CA LEU A 318 -6.20 -33.79 -1.29
C LEU A 318 -5.09 -34.75 -0.83
N ASN A 319 -4.18 -34.29 0.03
CA ASN A 319 -3.12 -35.12 0.61
C ASN A 319 -3.71 -36.21 1.51
N ASP A 320 -4.69 -35.90 2.34
CA ASP A 320 -5.37 -36.85 3.21
C ASP A 320 -6.11 -37.92 2.41
N ALA A 321 -6.77 -37.53 1.31
CA ALA A 321 -7.44 -38.48 0.42
C ALA A 321 -6.44 -39.42 -0.27
N LYS A 322 -5.27 -38.94 -0.65
CA LYS A 322 -4.18 -39.76 -1.17
C LYS A 322 -3.62 -40.71 -0.10
N PHE A 323 -3.32 -40.21 1.09
CA PHE A 323 -2.77 -41.00 2.19
C PHE A 323 -3.74 -42.11 2.62
N SER A 324 -5.04 -41.79 2.72
CA SER A 324 -6.10 -42.76 3.05
C SER A 324 -6.49 -43.67 1.87
N ARG A 325 -5.83 -43.58 0.72
CA ARG A 325 -6.09 -44.36 -0.50
C ARG A 325 -7.50 -44.16 -1.09
N LYS A 326 -8.19 -43.06 -0.76
CA LYS A 326 -9.47 -42.68 -1.39
C LYS A 326 -9.26 -42.30 -2.86
N ILE A 327 -8.10 -41.70 -3.17
CA ILE A 327 -7.65 -41.41 -4.52
C ILE A 327 -6.31 -42.09 -4.79
N SER A 328 -6.07 -42.45 -6.05
CA SER A 328 -4.79 -43.03 -6.51
C SER A 328 -3.74 -41.93 -6.76
N ASP A 329 -2.46 -42.31 -6.84
CA ASP A 329 -1.37 -41.39 -7.27
C ASP A 329 -1.67 -40.75 -8.64
N ARG A 330 -2.28 -41.48 -9.55
CA ARG A 330 -2.65 -40.96 -10.88
C ARG A 330 -3.70 -39.84 -10.75
N GLN A 331 -4.76 -40.05 -9.95
CA GLN A 331 -5.80 -39.06 -9.70
C GLN A 331 -5.25 -37.81 -8.98
N PHE A 332 -4.38 -38.01 -8.01
CA PHE A 332 -3.66 -36.94 -7.33
C PHE A 332 -2.82 -36.10 -8.31
N ASN A 333 -2.02 -36.76 -9.15
CA ASN A 333 -1.19 -36.09 -10.15
C ASN A 333 -2.05 -35.41 -11.25
N LEU A 334 -3.22 -35.96 -11.58
CA LEU A 334 -4.17 -35.33 -12.50
C LEU A 334 -4.62 -33.95 -12.02
N ILE A 335 -5.01 -33.86 -10.74
CA ILE A 335 -5.40 -32.57 -10.14
C ILE A 335 -4.23 -31.60 -10.13
N HIS A 336 -3.04 -32.03 -9.73
CA HIS A 336 -1.85 -31.13 -9.73
C HIS A 336 -1.50 -30.61 -11.13
N ASN A 337 -1.60 -31.44 -12.17
CA ASN A 337 -1.38 -31.01 -13.54
C ASN A 337 -2.49 -30.08 -14.04
N LEU A 338 -3.74 -30.32 -13.64
CA LEU A 338 -4.85 -29.42 -13.96
C LEU A 338 -4.65 -28.04 -13.31
N MET A 339 -4.34 -27.99 -12.01
CA MET A 339 -4.07 -26.75 -11.28
C MET A 339 -2.93 -25.95 -11.92
N ARG A 340 -1.85 -26.65 -12.30
CA ARG A 340 -0.73 -26.03 -13.00
C ARG A 340 -1.13 -25.46 -14.35
N ALA A 341 -1.87 -26.24 -15.16
CA ALA A 341 -2.32 -25.81 -16.48
C ALA A 341 -3.29 -24.62 -16.42
N ILE A 342 -4.17 -24.55 -15.42
CA ILE A 342 -5.04 -23.41 -15.18
C ILE A 342 -4.20 -22.18 -14.77
N GLY A 343 -3.24 -22.35 -13.87
CA GLY A 343 -2.35 -21.27 -13.42
C GLY A 343 -1.50 -20.68 -14.54
N GLU A 344 -0.92 -21.53 -15.38
CA GLU A 344 -0.08 -21.10 -16.52
C GLU A 344 -0.88 -20.39 -17.63
N ASN A 345 -2.13 -20.81 -17.88
CA ASN A 345 -2.94 -20.28 -18.98
C ASN A 345 -4.01 -19.28 -18.56
N SER A 346 -4.24 -19.12 -17.25
CA SER A 346 -5.33 -18.29 -16.67
C SER A 346 -6.72 -18.61 -17.26
N LYS A 347 -6.96 -19.87 -17.66
CA LYS A 347 -8.20 -20.34 -18.27
C LYS A 347 -8.61 -21.68 -17.70
N PHE A 348 -9.89 -21.84 -17.42
CA PHE A 348 -10.47 -23.14 -17.13
C PHE A 348 -10.44 -24.02 -18.38
N LEU A 349 -10.32 -25.33 -18.17
CA LEU A 349 -10.15 -26.32 -19.25
C LEU A 349 -11.34 -27.26 -19.31
N SER A 350 -11.77 -27.62 -20.52
CA SER A 350 -12.66 -28.75 -20.71
C SER A 350 -11.93 -30.08 -20.46
N LYS A 351 -12.67 -31.16 -20.21
CA LYS A 351 -12.11 -32.51 -20.12
C LYS A 351 -11.28 -32.87 -21.35
N ALA A 352 -11.77 -32.52 -22.54
CA ALA A 352 -11.08 -32.80 -23.80
C ALA A 352 -9.77 -32.00 -23.96
N ASP A 353 -9.76 -30.71 -23.56
CA ASP A 353 -8.56 -29.89 -23.64
C ASP A 353 -7.51 -30.35 -22.60
N LEU A 354 -7.96 -30.71 -21.39
CA LEU A 354 -7.08 -31.29 -20.36
C LEU A 354 -6.42 -32.56 -20.85
N TYR A 355 -7.17 -33.48 -21.51
CA TYR A 355 -6.61 -34.72 -22.03
C TYR A 355 -5.54 -34.51 -23.12
N ARG A 356 -5.57 -33.38 -23.85
CA ARG A 356 -4.57 -33.04 -24.88
C ARG A 356 -3.24 -32.56 -24.31
N ILE A 357 -3.15 -32.24 -23.03
CA ILE A 357 -1.93 -31.76 -22.40
C ILE A 357 -0.90 -32.91 -22.37
N PRO A 358 0.35 -32.71 -22.85
CA PRO A 358 1.37 -33.76 -22.91
C PRO A 358 1.63 -34.46 -21.56
N GLN A 359 1.64 -33.72 -20.47
CA GLN A 359 1.83 -34.27 -19.11
C GLN A 359 0.68 -35.19 -18.70
N ILE A 360 -0.55 -34.88 -19.10
CA ILE A 360 -1.73 -35.71 -18.86
C ILE A 360 -1.68 -36.96 -19.75
N GLN A 361 -1.34 -36.82 -21.03
CA GLN A 361 -1.16 -37.97 -21.93
C GLN A 361 -0.08 -38.95 -21.39
N ALA A 362 1.03 -38.40 -20.89
CA ALA A 362 2.08 -39.22 -20.26
C ALA A 362 1.55 -39.96 -19.01
N LEU A 363 0.73 -39.29 -18.17
CA LEU A 363 0.13 -39.88 -16.97
C LEU A 363 -0.84 -41.04 -17.31
N TYR A 364 -1.45 -41.03 -18.48
CA TYR A 364 -2.38 -42.04 -18.98
C TYR A 364 -1.77 -42.95 -20.06
N SER A 365 -0.45 -42.89 -20.25
CA SER A 365 0.25 -43.79 -21.19
C SER A 365 -0.04 -45.27 -20.88
N GLY A 366 -0.39 -46.04 -21.89
CA GLY A 366 -0.76 -47.47 -21.75
C GLY A 366 -2.15 -47.70 -21.11
N LYS A 367 -2.98 -46.67 -20.96
CA LYS A 367 -4.37 -46.79 -20.52
C LYS A 367 -5.31 -46.39 -21.67
N VAL A 368 -6.53 -46.92 -21.61
CA VAL A 368 -7.61 -46.47 -22.52
C VAL A 368 -8.15 -45.13 -22.06
N GLU A 369 -8.52 -44.27 -22.99
CA GLU A 369 -9.04 -42.91 -22.71
C GLU A 369 -10.21 -42.91 -21.71
N ARG A 370 -11.06 -43.92 -21.75
CA ARG A 370 -12.16 -44.09 -20.75
C ARG A 370 -11.64 -44.08 -19.30
N THR A 371 -10.38 -44.45 -19.05
CA THR A 371 -9.80 -44.42 -17.69
C THR A 371 -9.63 -42.99 -17.21
N PHE A 372 -9.27 -42.06 -18.09
CA PHE A 372 -9.16 -40.62 -17.76
C PHE A 372 -10.52 -40.06 -17.37
N TYR A 373 -11.57 -40.29 -18.17
CA TYR A 373 -12.91 -39.78 -17.84
C TYR A 373 -13.44 -40.34 -16.53
N ARG A 374 -13.22 -41.63 -16.27
CA ARG A 374 -13.61 -42.26 -14.99
C ARG A 374 -12.86 -41.68 -13.80
N ASP A 375 -11.58 -41.32 -13.95
CA ASP A 375 -10.83 -40.66 -12.89
C ASP A 375 -11.35 -39.25 -12.63
N ILE A 376 -11.75 -38.49 -13.66
CA ILE A 376 -12.42 -37.19 -13.50
C ILE A 376 -13.75 -37.34 -12.77
N GLU A 377 -14.61 -38.28 -13.19
CA GLU A 377 -15.90 -38.55 -12.56
C GLU A 377 -15.73 -38.89 -11.07
N LYS A 378 -14.73 -39.74 -10.75
CA LYS A 378 -14.41 -40.07 -9.36
C LYS A 378 -13.96 -38.89 -8.53
N LEU A 379 -13.20 -37.96 -9.12
CA LEU A 379 -12.75 -36.74 -8.44
C LEU A 379 -13.91 -35.73 -8.25
N ILE A 380 -14.88 -35.73 -9.15
CA ILE A 380 -16.13 -34.95 -9.03
C ILE A 380 -17.00 -35.56 -7.90
N GLU A 381 -17.18 -36.89 -7.85
CA GLU A 381 -17.90 -37.56 -6.77
C GLU A 381 -17.30 -37.32 -5.37
N LEU A 382 -16.02 -37.04 -5.30
CA LEU A 382 -15.29 -36.75 -4.05
C LEU A 382 -15.16 -35.24 -3.76
N ASP A 383 -15.82 -34.40 -4.52
CA ASP A 383 -15.81 -32.91 -4.42
C ASP A 383 -14.42 -32.27 -4.60
N PHE A 384 -13.45 -32.99 -5.21
CA PHE A 384 -12.15 -32.40 -5.58
C PHE A 384 -12.21 -31.64 -6.89
N LEU A 385 -13.16 -31.95 -7.74
CA LEU A 385 -13.44 -31.24 -9.00
C LEU A 385 -14.94 -30.95 -9.08
N SER A 386 -15.29 -29.89 -9.75
CA SER A 386 -16.65 -29.66 -10.25
C SER A 386 -16.61 -29.32 -11.75
N GLU A 387 -17.73 -29.47 -12.43
CA GLU A 387 -17.89 -29.14 -13.82
C GLU A 387 -19.00 -28.12 -14.00
N GLN A 388 -18.68 -26.97 -14.62
CA GLN A 388 -19.62 -25.91 -14.87
C GLN A 388 -19.47 -25.46 -16.33
N ASP A 389 -20.54 -25.47 -17.10
CA ASP A 389 -20.53 -25.12 -18.53
C ASP A 389 -19.50 -25.92 -19.37
N GLY A 390 -19.26 -27.20 -18.98
CA GLY A 390 -18.30 -28.07 -19.65
C GLY A 390 -16.83 -27.80 -19.29
N LEU A 391 -16.57 -26.90 -18.33
CA LEU A 391 -15.25 -26.57 -17.84
C LEU A 391 -15.01 -27.15 -16.44
N LEU A 392 -13.80 -27.63 -16.20
CA LEU A 392 -13.38 -28.20 -14.92
C LEU A 392 -12.92 -27.08 -13.98
N ILE A 393 -13.44 -27.11 -12.76
CA ILE A 393 -13.11 -26.22 -11.66
C ILE A 393 -12.48 -27.04 -10.54
N VAL A 394 -11.39 -26.57 -10.00
CA VAL A 394 -10.65 -27.19 -8.89
C VAL A 394 -11.17 -26.63 -7.56
N GLY A 395 -11.68 -27.51 -6.70
CA GLY A 395 -12.27 -27.11 -5.42
C GLY A 395 -13.64 -26.45 -5.57
N ASN A 396 -14.48 -26.60 -4.57
CA ASN A 396 -15.70 -25.81 -4.37
C ASN A 396 -15.51 -24.93 -3.14
#